data_0baa9e67e075f15491c07b265a82c92c
#
_entry.id   0baa9e67e075f15491c07b265a82c92c
#
_cell.length_a   1.000
_cell.length_b   1.000
_cell.length_c   1.000
_cell.angle_alpha   90.00
_cell.angle_beta   90.00
_cell.angle_gamma   90.00
#
_symmetry.space_group_name_H-M   'P 1'
#
loop_
_entity.id
_entity.type
_entity.pdbx_description
1 polymer ?
#
loop_
_entity_poly.entity_id
_entity_poly.type
_entity_poly.pdbx_seq_one_letter_code
_entity_poly.pdbx_strand_id
1 'polypeptide(L)'
;DNAKEMSRRFHVAQQLWTAGTFLSDEAIYFPHNLDFRGRIYAVPNAINPQGDDLAKGLLHFSKAKPLGSDGAFWLAVHVANVWGDADKEPLEDRVRWVEQHEDLILDSADNPLDGHRFWLEADGGSSPWQALAAAKEWAGYVRSGRSDYYHSSLPVALDGSCSGLQHFSAMLRDEVGGEAVNLLPSPVCHDIYNEVAVKVEAKLKDMDGHARDWVGKVSRKIVKQPCMTFAYSVTSRGMRDQIISALRKLDPAGNYLDGLDYFTGASFLAPLVEEAIKE
;
A
#
# COMPACT_ATOMS: atom_id res chain seq x y z
N ASP A 1 -26.15 3.39 7.67
CA ASP A 1 -25.56 3.38 6.32
C ASP A 1 -25.77 4.70 5.55
N ASN A 2 -26.97 5.27 5.50
CA ASN A 2 -27.26 6.53 4.79
C ASN A 2 -26.40 7.72 5.25
N ALA A 3 -26.15 7.88 6.55
CA ALA A 3 -25.35 8.98 7.08
C ALA A 3 -23.87 8.87 6.66
N LYS A 4 -23.32 7.65 6.63
CA LYS A 4 -21.94 7.40 6.21
C LYS A 4 -21.77 7.64 4.71
N GLU A 5 -22.73 7.24 3.91
CA GLU A 5 -22.69 7.46 2.47
C GLU A 5 -22.84 8.94 2.13
N MET A 6 -23.75 9.66 2.81
CA MET A 6 -23.91 11.09 2.66
C MET A 6 -22.64 11.86 3.03
N SER A 7 -21.96 11.47 4.13
CA SER A 7 -20.68 12.05 4.54
C SER A 7 -19.61 11.88 3.47
N ARG A 8 -19.52 10.69 2.83
CA ARG A 8 -18.59 10.43 1.73
C ARG A 8 -18.88 11.32 0.52
N ARG A 9 -20.15 11.46 0.13
CA ARG A 9 -20.55 12.34 -0.98
C ARG A 9 -20.19 13.79 -0.73
N PHE A 10 -20.39 14.28 0.49
CA PHE A 10 -19.97 15.63 0.88
C PHE A 10 -18.47 15.80 0.81
N HIS A 11 -17.70 14.81 1.26
CA HIS A 11 -16.25 14.86 1.19
C HIS A 11 -15.75 14.94 -0.26
N VAL A 12 -16.26 14.09 -1.14
CA VAL A 12 -15.93 14.13 -2.58
C VAL A 12 -16.33 15.46 -3.21
N ALA A 13 -17.53 15.98 -2.91
CA ALA A 13 -17.97 17.27 -3.41
C ALA A 13 -17.04 18.41 -2.94
N GLN A 14 -16.60 18.37 -1.69
CA GLN A 14 -15.63 19.34 -1.14
C GLN A 14 -14.28 19.24 -1.84
N GLN A 15 -13.78 18.02 -2.10
CA GLN A 15 -12.53 17.80 -2.85
C GLN A 15 -12.63 18.37 -4.27
N LEU A 16 -13.70 18.08 -4.99
CA LEU A 16 -13.91 18.57 -6.36
C LEU A 16 -14.07 20.10 -6.39
N TRP A 17 -14.79 20.67 -5.44
CA TRP A 17 -14.93 22.12 -5.33
C TRP A 17 -13.57 22.77 -5.04
N THR A 18 -12.78 22.22 -4.12
CA THR A 18 -11.45 22.72 -3.79
C THR A 18 -10.51 22.61 -5.00
N ALA A 19 -10.52 21.47 -5.71
CA ALA A 19 -9.75 21.29 -6.93
C ALA A 19 -10.13 22.33 -8.00
N GLY A 20 -11.42 22.55 -8.21
CA GLY A 20 -11.93 23.55 -9.15
C GLY A 20 -11.51 24.98 -8.79
N THR A 21 -11.42 25.29 -7.49
CA THR A 21 -10.99 26.62 -7.01
C THR A 21 -9.53 26.91 -7.39
N PHE A 22 -8.66 25.91 -7.33
CA PHE A 22 -7.22 26.05 -7.59
C PHE A 22 -6.79 25.62 -9.00
N LEU A 23 -7.73 25.26 -9.86
CA LEU A 23 -7.45 24.69 -11.18
C LEU A 23 -6.60 25.62 -12.09
N SER A 24 -6.77 26.93 -11.93
CA SER A 24 -6.06 27.93 -12.73
C SER A 24 -4.80 28.47 -12.06
N ASP A 25 -4.51 28.05 -10.83
CA ASP A 25 -3.31 28.51 -10.12
C ASP A 25 -2.07 27.80 -10.64
N GLU A 26 -0.99 28.53 -10.83
CA GLU A 26 0.30 28.00 -11.27
C GLU A 26 0.87 26.99 -10.27
N ALA A 27 0.69 27.26 -8.98
CA ALA A 27 1.15 26.40 -7.89
C ALA A 27 0.30 26.61 -6.63
N ILE A 28 0.09 25.53 -5.89
CA ILE A 28 -0.50 25.56 -4.55
C ILE A 28 0.48 24.95 -3.55
N TYR A 29 0.36 25.36 -2.28
CA TYR A 29 1.26 24.94 -1.21
C TYR A 29 0.46 24.45 -0.02
N PHE A 30 0.95 23.37 0.61
CA PHE A 30 0.29 22.74 1.76
C PHE A 30 1.04 23.07 3.04
N PRO A 31 0.44 23.82 3.99
CA PRO A 31 1.00 23.95 5.32
C PRO A 31 0.98 22.59 6.03
N HIS A 32 2.03 22.32 6.81
CA HIS A 32 2.22 21.08 7.54
C HIS A 32 2.49 21.35 9.01
N ASN A 33 2.07 20.43 9.86
CA ASN A 33 2.38 20.39 11.28
C ASN A 33 3.21 19.14 11.61
N LEU A 34 4.06 19.27 12.63
CA LEU A 34 4.76 18.15 13.26
C LEU A 34 3.92 17.63 14.43
N ASP A 35 3.75 16.31 14.53
CA ASP A 35 3.26 15.70 15.75
C ASP A 35 4.40 15.49 16.79
N PHE A 36 4.04 15.07 18.01
CA PHE A 36 5.00 14.83 19.10
C PHE A 36 6.00 13.69 18.79
N ARG A 37 5.73 12.86 17.80
CA ARG A 37 6.63 11.78 17.33
C ARG A 37 7.57 12.25 16.21
N GLY A 38 7.49 13.52 15.79
CA GLY A 38 8.29 14.08 14.69
C GLY A 38 7.78 13.74 13.30
N ARG A 39 6.52 13.27 13.17
CA ARG A 39 5.88 13.05 11.86
C ARG A 39 5.23 14.32 11.35
N ILE A 40 5.35 14.54 10.05
CA ILE A 40 4.79 15.70 9.36
C ILE A 40 3.41 15.32 8.79
N TYR A 41 2.41 16.16 9.04
CA TYR A 41 1.05 16.01 8.51
C TYR A 41 0.60 17.28 7.83
N ALA A 42 -0.02 17.12 6.64
CA ALA A 42 -0.66 18.23 5.96
C ALA A 42 -1.88 18.71 6.75
N VAL A 43 -2.00 20.04 6.89
CA VAL A 43 -3.12 20.68 7.62
C VAL A 43 -4.43 20.67 6.85
N PRO A 44 -4.47 20.94 5.52
CA PRO A 44 -5.70 20.91 4.74
C PRO A 44 -6.34 19.51 4.70
N ASN A 45 -7.66 19.43 4.88
CA ASN A 45 -8.37 18.16 4.95
C ASN A 45 -8.98 17.70 3.63
N ALA A 46 -9.34 18.61 2.72
CA ALA A 46 -10.03 18.26 1.49
C ALA A 46 -9.09 17.63 0.46
N ILE A 47 -8.02 18.35 0.10
CA ILE A 47 -6.99 17.88 -0.83
C ILE A 47 -5.62 18.09 -0.17
N ASN A 48 -4.82 17.05 -0.11
CA ASN A 48 -3.44 17.10 0.36
C ASN A 48 -2.65 15.87 -0.10
N PRO A 49 -1.30 15.88 -0.09
CA PRO A 49 -0.48 14.76 -0.53
C PRO A 49 -0.60 13.48 0.32
N GLN A 50 -1.17 13.58 1.52
CA GLN A 50 -1.40 12.45 2.44
C GLN A 50 -2.88 12.05 2.50
N GLY A 51 -3.71 12.60 1.62
CA GLY A 51 -5.15 12.35 1.55
C GLY A 51 -5.51 10.96 1.03
N ASP A 52 -6.78 10.81 0.72
CA ASP A 52 -7.33 9.61 0.10
C ASP A 52 -6.92 9.47 -1.39
N ASP A 53 -7.42 8.44 -2.03
CA ASP A 53 -7.11 8.14 -3.43
C ASP A 53 -7.45 9.31 -4.37
N LEU A 54 -8.63 9.92 -4.23
CA LEU A 54 -9.04 11.04 -5.07
C LEU A 54 -8.14 12.27 -4.85
N ALA A 55 -7.83 12.60 -3.60
CA ALA A 55 -6.95 13.72 -3.28
C ALA A 55 -5.56 13.56 -3.89
N LYS A 56 -4.99 12.35 -3.81
CA LYS A 56 -3.68 12.02 -4.42
C LYS A 56 -3.75 12.02 -5.94
N GLY A 57 -4.79 11.45 -6.53
CA GLY A 57 -4.99 11.40 -7.98
C GLY A 57 -5.16 12.77 -8.65
N LEU A 58 -5.64 13.77 -7.89
CA LEU A 58 -5.81 15.14 -8.37
C LEU A 58 -4.52 15.98 -8.31
N LEU A 59 -3.50 15.54 -7.58
CA LEU A 59 -2.29 16.33 -7.33
C LEU A 59 -1.16 15.99 -8.30
N HIS A 60 -0.55 17.04 -8.84
CA HIS A 60 0.66 16.99 -9.64
C HIS A 60 1.72 17.94 -9.08
N PHE A 61 2.98 17.69 -9.37
CA PHE A 61 4.01 18.70 -9.10
C PHE A 61 3.82 19.90 -10.05
N SER A 62 3.94 21.12 -9.52
CA SER A 62 3.83 22.35 -10.32
C SER A 62 4.93 22.48 -11.38
N LYS A 63 6.07 21.83 -11.15
CA LYS A 63 7.21 21.81 -12.08
C LYS A 63 7.43 20.39 -12.58
N ALA A 64 7.04 20.14 -13.82
CA ALA A 64 7.38 18.92 -14.51
C ALA A 64 8.89 18.79 -14.73
N LYS A 65 9.40 17.56 -14.75
CA LYS A 65 10.81 17.26 -15.04
C LYS A 65 10.91 16.22 -16.15
N PRO A 66 11.97 16.28 -16.99
CA PRO A 66 12.21 15.26 -17.99
C PRO A 66 12.47 13.91 -17.29
N LEU A 67 11.96 12.82 -17.87
CA LEU A 67 12.13 11.47 -17.34
C LEU A 67 13.61 11.05 -17.34
N GLY A 68 14.40 11.45 -18.35
CA GLY A 68 15.76 10.97 -18.52
C GLY A 68 15.81 9.47 -18.86
N SER A 69 16.99 8.87 -18.75
CA SER A 69 17.21 7.47 -19.09
C SER A 69 16.43 6.46 -18.24
N ASP A 70 16.18 6.80 -16.96
CA ASP A 70 15.64 5.86 -15.97
C ASP A 70 14.20 6.20 -15.56
N GLY A 71 13.72 7.40 -15.90
CA GLY A 71 12.42 7.87 -15.45
C GLY A 71 11.25 7.05 -15.98
N ALA A 72 11.35 6.54 -17.20
CA ALA A 72 10.32 5.67 -17.79
C ALA A 72 10.18 4.35 -17.02
N PHE A 73 11.29 3.78 -16.58
CA PHE A 73 11.30 2.58 -15.73
C PHE A 73 10.53 2.84 -14.42
N TRP A 74 10.83 3.93 -13.72
CA TRP A 74 10.17 4.27 -12.46
C TRP A 74 8.71 4.69 -12.64
N LEU A 75 8.36 5.29 -13.77
CA LEU A 75 6.97 5.57 -14.12
C LEU A 75 6.18 4.27 -14.31
N ALA A 76 6.75 3.30 -15.05
CA ALA A 76 6.14 1.98 -15.21
C ALA A 76 5.98 1.25 -13.86
N VAL A 77 7.02 1.25 -13.02
CA VAL A 77 6.94 0.69 -11.66
C VAL A 77 5.82 1.35 -10.85
N HIS A 78 5.67 2.67 -10.94
CA HIS A 78 4.58 3.37 -10.26
C HIS A 78 3.20 2.96 -10.79
N VAL A 79 3.03 2.87 -12.12
CA VAL A 79 1.79 2.39 -12.75
C VAL A 79 1.42 1.01 -12.19
N ALA A 80 2.35 0.04 -12.22
CA ALA A 80 2.11 -1.30 -11.67
C ALA A 80 1.76 -1.28 -10.17
N ASN A 81 2.45 -0.46 -9.39
CA ASN A 81 2.20 -0.32 -7.95
C ASN A 81 0.79 0.20 -7.63
N VAL A 82 0.31 1.14 -8.44
CA VAL A 82 -1.03 1.73 -8.24
C VAL A 82 -2.14 0.76 -8.62
N TRP A 83 -1.92 -0.07 -9.66
CA TRP A 83 -2.85 -1.15 -10.00
C TRP A 83 -2.85 -2.27 -8.96
N GLY A 84 -1.72 -2.54 -8.30
CA GLY A 84 -1.64 -3.46 -7.17
C GLY A 84 -1.44 -4.93 -7.53
N ASP A 85 -1.68 -5.35 -8.77
CA ASP A 85 -1.59 -6.75 -9.19
C ASP A 85 -0.15 -7.28 -9.18
N ALA A 86 0.82 -6.42 -9.49
CA ALA A 86 2.24 -6.75 -9.51
C ALA A 86 3.06 -6.01 -8.43
N ASP A 87 2.43 -5.40 -7.44
CA ASP A 87 3.08 -4.51 -6.45
C ASP A 87 4.07 -5.24 -5.50
N LYS A 88 4.08 -6.56 -5.52
CA LYS A 88 5.01 -7.42 -4.75
C LYS A 88 6.04 -8.14 -5.63
N GLU A 89 5.89 -8.07 -6.93
CA GLU A 89 6.83 -8.68 -7.86
C GLU A 89 8.16 -7.87 -7.94
N PRO A 90 9.26 -8.47 -8.43
CA PRO A 90 10.48 -7.75 -8.76
C PRO A 90 10.20 -6.54 -9.68
N LEU A 91 11.05 -5.51 -9.62
CA LEU A 91 10.81 -4.26 -10.33
C LEU A 91 10.69 -4.45 -11.85
N GLU A 92 11.51 -5.33 -12.44
CA GLU A 92 11.46 -5.65 -13.87
C GLU A 92 10.17 -6.37 -14.26
N ASP A 93 9.60 -7.17 -13.35
CA ASP A 93 8.32 -7.85 -13.57
C ASP A 93 7.16 -6.86 -13.53
N ARG A 94 7.25 -5.80 -12.71
CA ARG A 94 6.28 -4.69 -12.71
C ARG A 94 6.29 -3.95 -14.04
N VAL A 95 7.48 -3.69 -14.59
CA VAL A 95 7.59 -3.07 -15.92
C VAL A 95 6.97 -3.96 -16.99
N ARG A 96 7.29 -5.26 -16.99
CA ARG A 96 6.68 -6.24 -17.91
C ARG A 96 5.17 -6.32 -17.78
N TRP A 97 4.65 -6.24 -16.56
CA TRP A 97 3.20 -6.19 -16.32
C TRP A 97 2.55 -4.99 -17.02
N VAL A 98 3.16 -3.81 -16.91
CA VAL A 98 2.67 -2.59 -17.61
C VAL A 98 2.70 -2.77 -19.13
N GLU A 99 3.77 -3.32 -19.67
CA GLU A 99 3.88 -3.59 -21.12
C GLU A 99 2.80 -4.58 -21.61
N GLN A 100 2.49 -5.60 -20.80
CA GLN A 100 1.45 -6.59 -21.13
C GLN A 100 0.03 -6.01 -21.05
N HIS A 101 -0.20 -4.99 -20.23
CA HIS A 101 -1.51 -4.36 -20.03
C HIS A 101 -1.61 -2.98 -20.68
N GLU A 102 -0.63 -2.60 -21.51
CA GLU A 102 -0.53 -1.25 -22.05
C GLU A 102 -1.80 -0.81 -22.78
N ASP A 103 -2.41 -1.67 -23.59
CA ASP A 103 -3.65 -1.33 -24.32
C ASP A 103 -4.79 -0.97 -23.36
N LEU A 104 -4.94 -1.69 -22.25
CA LEU A 104 -5.97 -1.42 -21.23
C LEU A 104 -5.67 -0.13 -20.43
N ILE A 105 -4.40 0.14 -20.19
CA ILE A 105 -3.93 1.36 -19.53
C ILE A 105 -4.19 2.57 -20.43
N LEU A 106 -3.87 2.46 -21.72
CA LEU A 106 -4.13 3.51 -22.71
C LEU A 106 -5.63 3.74 -22.92
N ASP A 107 -6.43 2.67 -22.98
CA ASP A 107 -7.89 2.79 -23.03
C ASP A 107 -8.45 3.49 -21.81
N SER A 108 -7.92 3.20 -20.61
CA SER A 108 -8.30 3.91 -19.38
C SER A 108 -8.00 5.41 -19.45
N ALA A 109 -6.89 5.80 -20.08
CA ALA A 109 -6.54 7.20 -20.26
C ALA A 109 -7.43 7.93 -21.26
N ASP A 110 -7.79 7.25 -22.37
CA ASP A 110 -8.51 7.83 -23.52
C ASP A 110 -10.01 7.76 -23.36
N ASN A 111 -10.51 6.65 -22.85
CA ASN A 111 -11.94 6.34 -22.74
C ASN A 111 -12.32 5.97 -21.29
N PRO A 112 -12.04 6.83 -20.30
CA PRO A 112 -12.19 6.46 -18.89
C PRO A 112 -13.62 6.11 -18.48
N LEU A 113 -14.64 6.61 -19.21
CA LEU A 113 -16.06 6.39 -18.91
C LEU A 113 -16.68 5.30 -19.82
N ASP A 114 -16.28 5.24 -21.08
CA ASP A 114 -16.95 4.45 -22.12
C ASP A 114 -16.11 3.25 -22.59
N GLY A 115 -14.81 3.15 -22.17
CA GLY A 115 -13.92 2.04 -22.49
C GLY A 115 -14.08 0.86 -21.53
N HIS A 116 -13.04 0.03 -21.41
CA HIS A 116 -12.99 -1.13 -20.53
C HIS A 116 -13.03 -0.76 -19.05
N ARG A 117 -12.70 0.48 -18.70
CA ARG A 117 -12.66 1.00 -17.32
C ARG A 117 -11.71 0.22 -16.39
N PHE A 118 -10.63 -0.30 -16.94
CA PHE A 118 -9.63 -1.08 -16.19
C PHE A 118 -9.08 -0.34 -14.96
N TRP A 119 -9.01 0.99 -15.02
CA TRP A 119 -8.61 1.83 -13.89
C TRP A 119 -9.51 1.69 -12.64
N LEU A 120 -10.77 1.26 -12.78
CA LEU A 120 -11.67 1.05 -11.63
C LEU A 120 -11.31 -0.19 -10.81
N GLU A 121 -10.56 -1.13 -11.40
CA GLU A 121 -10.17 -2.39 -10.77
C GLU A 121 -8.89 -2.24 -9.93
N ALA A 122 -8.19 -1.12 -10.08
CA ALA A 122 -6.89 -0.88 -9.44
C ALA A 122 -6.93 -1.09 -7.92
N ASP A 123 -6.00 -1.94 -7.41
CA ASP A 123 -5.89 -2.35 -6.02
C ASP A 123 -7.24 -2.85 -5.44
N GLY A 124 -7.93 -3.71 -6.21
CA GLY A 124 -9.26 -4.19 -5.85
C GLY A 124 -10.30 -3.09 -5.70
N GLY A 125 -10.17 -2.00 -6.45
CA GLY A 125 -11.02 -0.81 -6.40
C GLY A 125 -10.66 0.20 -5.30
N SER A 126 -9.47 0.08 -4.70
CA SER A 126 -9.02 1.00 -3.63
C SER A 126 -8.28 2.23 -4.14
N SER A 127 -7.68 2.17 -5.35
CA SER A 127 -6.82 3.22 -5.91
C SER A 127 -7.19 3.67 -7.34
N PRO A 128 -8.49 3.74 -7.71
CA PRO A 128 -8.89 4.03 -9.09
C PRO A 128 -8.44 5.42 -9.59
N TRP A 129 -8.49 6.44 -8.77
CA TRP A 129 -8.15 7.79 -9.18
C TRP A 129 -6.65 7.99 -9.41
N GLN A 130 -5.82 7.40 -8.57
CA GLN A 130 -4.37 7.38 -8.80
C GLN A 130 -4.02 6.55 -10.05
N ALA A 131 -4.73 5.43 -10.29
CA ALA A 131 -4.57 4.64 -11.51
C ALA A 131 -4.92 5.43 -12.76
N LEU A 132 -6.03 6.17 -12.75
CA LEU A 132 -6.41 7.03 -13.87
C LEU A 132 -5.38 8.14 -14.12
N ALA A 133 -4.85 8.75 -13.06
CA ALA A 133 -3.79 9.75 -13.19
C ALA A 133 -2.51 9.13 -13.79
N ALA A 134 -2.11 7.96 -13.30
CA ALA A 134 -0.95 7.21 -13.81
C ALA A 134 -1.15 6.75 -15.27
N ALA A 135 -2.37 6.30 -15.64
CA ALA A 135 -2.70 5.94 -17.02
C ALA A 135 -2.55 7.13 -17.98
N LYS A 136 -3.04 8.30 -17.58
CA LYS A 136 -2.92 9.52 -18.40
C LYS A 136 -1.45 9.94 -18.57
N GLU A 137 -0.66 9.84 -17.53
CA GLU A 137 0.77 10.15 -17.61
C GLU A 137 1.51 9.15 -18.47
N TRP A 138 1.24 7.84 -18.31
CA TRP A 138 1.80 6.81 -19.18
C TRP A 138 1.43 7.00 -20.63
N ALA A 139 0.18 7.30 -20.92
CA ALA A 139 -0.29 7.59 -22.27
C ALA A 139 0.42 8.80 -22.88
N GLY A 140 0.64 9.85 -22.12
CA GLY A 140 1.44 11.01 -22.52
C GLY A 140 2.87 10.64 -22.91
N TYR A 141 3.53 9.82 -22.08
CA TYR A 141 4.86 9.30 -22.36
C TYR A 141 4.90 8.46 -23.65
N VAL A 142 3.99 7.50 -23.80
CA VAL A 142 3.92 6.66 -25.02
C VAL A 142 3.72 7.52 -26.26
N ARG A 143 2.84 8.51 -26.23
CA ARG A 143 2.57 9.43 -27.35
C ARG A 143 3.72 10.38 -27.67
N SER A 144 4.57 10.65 -26.72
CA SER A 144 5.81 11.41 -26.98
C SER A 144 6.85 10.62 -27.78
N GLY A 145 6.53 9.38 -28.18
CA GLY A 145 7.47 8.44 -28.80
C GLY A 145 8.42 7.83 -27.77
N ARG A 146 8.00 7.72 -26.52
CA ARG A 146 8.80 7.20 -25.38
C ARG A 146 10.09 7.98 -25.18
N SER A 147 9.99 9.31 -25.25
CA SER A 147 11.13 10.21 -25.22
C SER A 147 11.65 10.41 -23.78
N ASP A 148 12.97 10.33 -23.61
CA ASP A 148 13.66 10.71 -22.37
C ASP A 148 13.42 12.18 -21.98
N TYR A 149 13.06 13.00 -22.94
CA TYR A 149 12.72 14.41 -22.75
C TYR A 149 11.25 14.65 -22.41
N TYR A 150 10.42 13.59 -22.30
CA TYR A 150 9.05 13.74 -21.84
C TYR A 150 9.05 14.27 -20.41
N HIS A 151 8.31 15.37 -20.18
CA HIS A 151 8.24 16.02 -18.87
C HIS A 151 7.05 15.48 -18.09
N SER A 152 7.34 14.76 -17.00
CA SER A 152 6.36 14.25 -16.07
C SER A 152 6.22 15.15 -14.84
N SER A 153 4.98 15.38 -14.42
CA SER A 153 4.62 16.05 -13.17
C SER A 153 3.93 15.10 -12.18
N LEU A 154 3.74 13.83 -12.54
CA LEU A 154 3.09 12.85 -11.67
C LEU A 154 3.98 12.52 -10.46
N PRO A 155 3.45 12.57 -9.22
CA PRO A 155 4.15 12.09 -8.05
C PRO A 155 4.31 10.57 -8.08
N VAL A 156 5.54 10.07 -8.14
CA VAL A 156 5.86 8.66 -8.00
C VAL A 156 6.04 8.35 -6.51
N ALA A 157 5.18 7.49 -5.96
CA ALA A 157 5.23 7.11 -4.56
C ALA A 157 6.24 5.99 -4.32
N LEU A 158 7.10 6.19 -3.33
CA LEU A 158 8.05 5.19 -2.81
C LEU A 158 7.83 5.05 -1.31
N ASP A 159 7.89 3.82 -0.79
CA ASP A 159 7.73 3.54 0.64
C ASP A 159 8.69 2.46 1.10
N GLY A 160 9.00 2.44 2.39
CA GLY A 160 9.81 1.39 3.03
C GLY A 160 8.97 0.15 3.37
N SER A 161 9.60 -1.02 3.34
CA SER A 161 8.91 -2.30 3.60
C SER A 161 8.38 -2.42 5.03
N CYS A 162 9.14 -1.97 6.01
CA CYS A 162 8.77 -1.89 7.43
C CYS A 162 9.80 -1.03 8.15
N SER A 163 9.60 0.28 8.20
CA SER A 163 10.61 1.23 8.72
C SER A 163 11.09 0.93 10.14
N GLY A 164 10.20 0.45 11.02
CA GLY A 164 10.58 0.07 12.39
C GLY A 164 11.61 -1.06 12.42
N LEU A 165 11.38 -2.13 11.68
CA LEU A 165 12.33 -3.24 11.58
C LEU A 165 13.56 -2.87 10.75
N GLN A 166 13.45 -2.03 9.73
CA GLN A 166 14.60 -1.49 8.99
C GLN A 166 15.56 -0.74 9.92
N HIS A 167 15.06 0.16 10.74
CA HIS A 167 15.87 0.87 11.73
C HIS A 167 16.47 -0.08 12.77
N PHE A 168 15.69 -1.05 13.23
CA PHE A 168 16.14 -2.03 14.22
C PHE A 168 17.29 -2.89 13.66
N SER A 169 17.12 -3.46 12.47
CA SER A 169 18.15 -4.25 11.80
C SER A 169 19.43 -3.45 11.53
N ALA A 170 19.28 -2.18 11.09
CA ALA A 170 20.42 -1.29 10.88
C ALA A 170 21.20 -1.00 12.15
N MET A 171 20.51 -0.72 13.25
CA MET A 171 21.16 -0.45 14.55
C MET A 171 21.85 -1.68 15.13
N LEU A 172 21.27 -2.86 14.97
CA LEU A 172 21.82 -4.12 15.44
C LEU A 172 22.86 -4.71 14.48
N ARG A 173 22.98 -4.18 13.26
CA ARG A 173 23.76 -4.74 12.16
C ARG A 173 23.34 -6.18 11.84
N ASP A 174 22.04 -6.42 11.89
CA ASP A 174 21.41 -7.70 11.59
C ASP A 174 21.18 -7.79 10.06
N GLU A 175 21.98 -8.62 9.40
CA GLU A 175 21.91 -8.81 7.95
C GLU A 175 20.66 -9.59 7.56
N VAL A 176 20.25 -10.59 8.34
CA VAL A 176 19.07 -11.42 8.05
C VAL A 176 17.79 -10.57 8.13
N GLY A 177 17.60 -9.84 9.22
CA GLY A 177 16.49 -8.92 9.35
C GLY A 177 16.55 -7.79 8.32
N GLY A 178 17.75 -7.29 7.98
CA GLY A 178 17.96 -6.27 6.95
C GLY A 178 17.55 -6.73 5.56
N GLU A 179 17.83 -7.96 5.18
CA GLU A 179 17.39 -8.56 3.93
C GLU A 179 15.87 -8.74 3.91
N ALA A 180 15.28 -9.31 4.96
CA ALA A 180 13.84 -9.56 5.07
C ALA A 180 12.98 -8.29 4.99
N VAL A 181 13.55 -7.10 5.28
CA VAL A 181 12.87 -5.81 5.17
C VAL A 181 13.37 -4.93 4.02
N ASN A 182 14.05 -5.50 3.03
CA ASN A 182 14.58 -4.81 1.84
C ASN A 182 15.51 -3.62 2.19
N LEU A 183 16.29 -3.73 3.24
CA LEU A 183 17.33 -2.77 3.60
C LEU A 183 18.64 -3.07 2.86
N LEU A 184 18.90 -4.34 2.56
CA LEU A 184 20.04 -4.79 1.79
C LEU A 184 19.66 -5.03 0.32
N PRO A 185 20.57 -4.83 -0.64
CA PRO A 185 20.32 -5.14 -2.03
C PRO A 185 19.99 -6.63 -2.22
N SER A 186 18.87 -6.92 -2.88
CA SER A 186 18.45 -8.28 -3.20
C SER A 186 17.82 -8.30 -4.60
N PRO A 187 17.97 -9.39 -5.38
CA PRO A 187 17.29 -9.54 -6.67
C PRO A 187 15.78 -9.78 -6.51
N VAL A 188 15.32 -10.11 -5.30
CA VAL A 188 13.91 -10.35 -5.00
C VAL A 188 13.39 -9.31 -4.00
N CYS A 189 12.12 -8.99 -4.11
CA CYS A 189 11.45 -8.15 -3.11
C CYS A 189 10.94 -9.04 -1.97
N HIS A 190 11.49 -8.84 -0.77
CA HIS A 190 11.08 -9.56 0.42
C HIS A 190 9.80 -8.98 1.01
N ASP A 191 8.94 -9.83 1.54
CA ASP A 191 7.77 -9.46 2.33
C ASP A 191 7.84 -10.09 3.71
N ILE A 192 8.44 -9.39 4.65
CA ILE A 192 8.61 -9.83 6.05
C ILE A 192 7.29 -10.31 6.66
N TYR A 193 6.16 -9.70 6.29
CA TYR A 193 4.86 -10.11 6.84
C TYR A 193 4.45 -11.48 6.34
N ASN A 194 4.71 -11.79 5.07
CA ASN A 194 4.44 -13.11 4.53
C ASN A 194 5.42 -14.14 5.08
N GLU A 195 6.69 -13.79 5.24
CA GLU A 195 7.70 -14.65 5.83
C GLU A 195 7.34 -15.06 7.27
N VAL A 196 6.92 -14.09 8.09
CA VAL A 196 6.42 -14.37 9.44
C VAL A 196 5.17 -15.26 9.40
N ALA A 197 4.23 -15.01 8.48
CA ALA A 197 3.04 -15.86 8.35
C ALA A 197 3.41 -17.32 8.02
N VAL A 198 4.35 -17.54 7.11
CA VAL A 198 4.86 -18.88 6.74
C VAL A 198 5.55 -19.56 7.92
N LYS A 199 6.39 -18.83 8.69
CA LYS A 199 7.02 -19.38 9.90
C LYS A 199 5.99 -19.80 10.94
N VAL A 200 4.96 -18.97 11.17
CA VAL A 200 3.86 -19.31 12.11
C VAL A 200 3.10 -20.54 11.63
N GLU A 201 2.75 -20.61 10.35
CA GLU A 201 2.09 -21.79 9.76
C GLU A 201 2.93 -23.07 9.91
N ALA A 202 4.24 -22.98 9.75
CA ALA A 202 5.13 -24.12 9.96
C ALA A 202 5.08 -24.62 11.41
N LYS A 203 5.12 -23.71 12.40
CA LYS A 203 5.01 -24.06 13.84
C LYS A 203 3.66 -24.72 14.17
N LEU A 204 2.57 -24.22 13.60
CA LEU A 204 1.22 -24.73 13.86
C LEU A 204 1.03 -26.19 13.44
N LYS A 205 1.74 -26.66 12.40
CA LYS A 205 1.64 -28.03 11.88
C LYS A 205 2.07 -29.09 12.89
N ASP A 206 3.00 -28.73 13.77
CA ASP A 206 3.58 -29.62 14.78
C ASP A 206 2.89 -29.49 16.16
N MET A 207 1.81 -28.71 16.24
CA MET A 207 1.09 -28.39 17.48
C MET A 207 -0.32 -28.96 17.46
N ASP A 208 -0.82 -29.33 18.66
CA ASP A 208 -2.20 -29.77 18.88
C ASP A 208 -3.09 -28.65 19.48
N GLY A 209 -4.36 -28.99 19.72
CA GLY A 209 -5.32 -28.06 20.31
C GLY A 209 -5.75 -26.97 19.33
N HIS A 210 -5.73 -25.71 19.77
CA HIS A 210 -6.15 -24.55 18.94
C HIS A 210 -5.28 -24.31 17.71
N ALA A 211 -4.14 -24.99 17.57
CA ALA A 211 -3.36 -24.92 16.34
C ALA A 211 -4.16 -25.40 15.13
N ARG A 212 -5.03 -26.40 15.29
CA ARG A 212 -5.87 -26.96 14.21
C ARG A 212 -6.86 -25.94 13.65
N ASP A 213 -7.33 -25.02 14.49
CA ASP A 213 -8.25 -23.96 14.08
C ASP A 213 -7.56 -22.91 13.21
N TRP A 214 -6.21 -22.83 13.27
CA TRP A 214 -5.38 -21.86 12.58
C TRP A 214 -4.67 -22.39 11.34
N VAL A 215 -4.39 -23.69 11.25
CA VAL A 215 -3.65 -24.27 10.09
C VAL A 215 -4.32 -23.88 8.77
N GLY A 216 -3.56 -23.29 7.88
CA GLY A 216 -4.01 -22.80 6.56
C GLY A 216 -4.74 -21.44 6.61
N LYS A 217 -4.82 -20.79 7.77
CA LYS A 217 -5.56 -19.53 7.93
C LYS A 217 -4.70 -18.33 8.33
N VAL A 218 -3.44 -18.54 8.71
CA VAL A 218 -2.53 -17.44 9.03
C VAL A 218 -2.11 -16.75 7.73
N SER A 219 -2.48 -15.51 7.59
CA SER A 219 -2.20 -14.71 6.40
C SER A 219 -1.40 -13.45 6.74
N ARG A 220 -0.75 -12.90 5.72
CA ARG A 220 -0.09 -11.59 5.77
C ARG A 220 -0.94 -10.52 6.48
N LYS A 221 -2.26 -10.50 6.21
CA LYS A 221 -3.18 -9.50 6.77
C LYS A 221 -3.31 -9.61 8.29
N ILE A 222 -3.17 -10.81 8.84
CA ILE A 222 -3.28 -11.08 10.29
C ILE A 222 -2.02 -10.65 11.02
N VAL A 223 -0.83 -10.98 10.47
CA VAL A 223 0.46 -10.74 11.14
C VAL A 223 1.03 -9.35 10.87
N LYS A 224 0.55 -8.62 9.86
CA LYS A 224 1.11 -7.32 9.44
C LYS A 224 1.18 -6.32 10.58
N GLN A 225 0.09 -6.12 11.30
CA GLN A 225 0.03 -5.12 12.37
C GLN A 225 0.94 -5.48 13.55
N PRO A 226 0.96 -6.72 14.07
CA PRO A 226 1.94 -7.18 15.04
C PRO A 226 3.38 -6.92 14.62
N CYS A 227 3.77 -7.29 13.39
CA CYS A 227 5.13 -7.06 12.86
C CYS A 227 5.47 -5.57 12.83
N MET A 228 4.57 -4.71 12.33
CA MET A 228 4.80 -3.26 12.26
C MET A 228 5.02 -2.62 13.62
N THR A 229 4.37 -3.13 14.66
CA THR A 229 4.42 -2.55 16.01
C THR A 229 5.43 -3.22 16.92
N PHE A 230 6.05 -4.32 16.47
CA PHE A 230 7.05 -5.05 17.24
C PHE A 230 8.23 -4.16 17.66
N ALA A 231 8.81 -3.43 16.71
CA ALA A 231 9.92 -2.51 16.97
C ALA A 231 9.56 -1.35 17.93
N TYR A 232 8.27 -1.13 18.18
CA TYR A 232 7.76 -0.12 19.12
C TYR A 232 7.30 -0.73 20.46
N SER A 233 7.81 -1.91 20.78
CA SER A 233 7.54 -2.60 22.05
C SER A 233 6.07 -2.92 22.29
N VAL A 234 5.38 -3.39 21.26
CA VAL A 234 4.00 -3.88 21.41
C VAL A 234 3.98 -5.05 22.41
N THR A 235 3.03 -5.04 23.32
CA THR A 235 2.84 -6.14 24.28
C THR A 235 2.12 -7.31 23.63
N SER A 236 2.27 -8.52 24.16
CA SER A 236 1.53 -9.71 23.72
C SER A 236 0.00 -9.47 23.72
N ARG A 237 -0.52 -8.72 24.72
CA ARG A 237 -1.92 -8.28 24.74
C ARG A 237 -2.25 -7.36 23.55
N GLY A 238 -1.38 -6.40 23.24
CA GLY A 238 -1.55 -5.51 22.09
C GLY A 238 -1.54 -6.28 20.77
N MET A 239 -0.66 -7.25 20.60
CA MET A 239 -0.64 -8.13 19.42
C MET A 239 -1.95 -8.93 19.28
N ARG A 240 -2.43 -9.52 20.37
CA ARG A 240 -3.74 -10.22 20.39
C ARG A 240 -4.86 -9.30 19.89
N ASP A 241 -4.95 -8.09 20.43
CA ASP A 241 -6.02 -7.15 20.09
C ASP A 241 -5.92 -6.69 18.62
N GLN A 242 -4.71 -6.59 18.08
CA GLN A 242 -4.45 -6.32 16.66
C GLN A 242 -4.89 -7.51 15.77
N ILE A 243 -4.60 -8.74 16.17
CA ILE A 243 -5.06 -9.96 15.48
C ILE A 243 -6.58 -10.01 15.47
N ILE A 244 -7.25 -9.77 16.60
CA ILE A 244 -8.72 -9.70 16.68
C ILE A 244 -9.27 -8.65 15.71
N SER A 245 -8.64 -7.48 15.66
CA SER A 245 -9.04 -6.41 14.73
C SER A 245 -8.89 -6.83 13.27
N ALA A 246 -7.83 -7.57 12.92
CA ALA A 246 -7.62 -8.11 11.59
C ALA A 246 -8.68 -9.16 11.23
N LEU A 247 -8.96 -10.10 12.14
CA LEU A 247 -9.99 -11.13 11.95
C LEU A 247 -11.38 -10.54 11.71
N ARG A 248 -11.76 -9.51 12.50
CA ARG A 248 -13.05 -8.82 12.33
C ARG A 248 -13.17 -8.07 11.01
N LYS A 249 -12.05 -7.65 10.41
CA LYS A 249 -12.05 -7.03 9.08
C LYS A 249 -12.16 -8.07 7.98
N LEU A 250 -11.54 -9.25 8.17
CA LEU A 250 -11.58 -10.36 7.20
C LEU A 250 -12.94 -11.05 7.21
N ASP A 251 -13.48 -11.28 8.38
CA ASP A 251 -14.80 -11.89 8.57
C ASP A 251 -15.55 -11.24 9.74
N PRO A 252 -16.40 -10.24 9.47
CA PRO A 252 -17.23 -9.59 10.47
C PRO A 252 -18.28 -10.52 11.12
N ALA A 253 -18.61 -11.66 10.46
CA ALA A 253 -19.58 -12.61 10.98
C ALA A 253 -19.02 -13.51 12.08
N GLY A 254 -17.68 -13.57 12.22
CA GLY A 254 -17.05 -14.30 13.32
C GLY A 254 -16.77 -15.78 13.06
N ASN A 255 -16.81 -16.23 11.81
CA ASN A 255 -16.68 -17.66 11.43
C ASN A 255 -15.27 -18.01 10.92
N TYR A 256 -14.33 -17.09 10.89
CA TYR A 256 -13.00 -17.30 10.30
C TYR A 256 -12.24 -18.49 10.91
N LEU A 257 -12.47 -18.78 12.20
CA LEU A 257 -11.81 -19.86 12.96
C LEU A 257 -12.75 -21.07 13.22
N ASP A 258 -13.70 -21.35 12.33
CA ASP A 258 -14.58 -22.52 12.38
C ASP A 258 -15.32 -22.70 13.73
N GLY A 259 -15.69 -21.59 14.37
CA GLY A 259 -16.45 -21.59 15.63
C GLY A 259 -15.60 -21.31 16.88
N LEU A 260 -14.26 -21.26 16.77
CA LEU A 260 -13.42 -20.72 17.85
C LEU A 260 -13.60 -19.21 17.95
N ASP A 261 -13.85 -18.71 19.14
CA ASP A 261 -13.97 -17.25 19.32
C ASP A 261 -12.64 -16.54 19.07
N TYR A 262 -12.71 -15.31 18.55
CA TYR A 262 -11.53 -14.55 18.14
C TYR A 262 -10.61 -14.18 19.29
N PHE A 263 -11.12 -14.06 20.51
CA PHE A 263 -10.29 -13.75 21.67
C PHE A 263 -9.40 -14.95 22.03
N THR A 264 -9.98 -16.15 22.11
CA THR A 264 -9.24 -17.39 22.39
C THR A 264 -8.25 -17.70 21.28
N GLY A 265 -8.69 -17.64 20.01
CA GLY A 265 -7.82 -17.87 18.86
C GLY A 265 -6.64 -16.89 18.79
N ALA A 266 -6.88 -15.59 18.95
CA ALA A 266 -5.83 -14.59 18.93
C ALA A 266 -4.90 -14.66 20.16
N SER A 267 -5.42 -15.05 21.33
CA SER A 267 -4.59 -15.27 22.53
C SER A 267 -3.63 -16.44 22.34
N PHE A 268 -4.02 -17.45 21.60
CA PHE A 268 -3.16 -18.58 21.24
C PHE A 268 -2.11 -18.16 20.18
N LEU A 269 -2.52 -17.42 19.14
CA LEU A 269 -1.64 -17.09 18.03
C LEU A 269 -0.60 -16.01 18.37
N ALA A 270 -0.92 -15.02 19.21
CA ALA A 270 -0.06 -13.86 19.46
C ALA A 270 1.36 -14.23 19.94
N PRO A 271 1.56 -15.16 20.88
CA PRO A 271 2.90 -15.60 21.27
C PRO A 271 3.70 -16.24 20.14
N LEU A 272 3.05 -17.00 19.26
CA LEU A 272 3.69 -17.66 18.12
C LEU A 272 4.14 -16.63 17.07
N VAL A 273 3.33 -15.59 16.86
CA VAL A 273 3.71 -14.48 15.98
C VAL A 273 4.90 -13.71 16.56
N GLU A 274 4.88 -13.43 17.87
CA GLU A 274 6.00 -12.76 18.54
C GLU A 274 7.30 -13.55 18.43
N GLU A 275 7.24 -14.86 18.61
CA GLU A 275 8.39 -15.76 18.45
C GLU A 275 8.89 -15.78 17.01
N ALA A 276 8.00 -15.92 16.03
CA ALA A 276 8.36 -15.95 14.62
C ALA A 276 8.98 -14.63 14.12
N ILE A 277 8.67 -13.48 14.72
CA ILE A 277 9.30 -12.20 14.40
C ILE A 277 10.74 -12.15 14.96
N LYS A 278 11.01 -12.81 16.08
CA LYS A 278 12.34 -12.83 16.72
C LYS A 278 13.32 -13.79 16.06
N GLU A 279 12.84 -14.74 15.26
CA GLU A 279 13.63 -15.69 14.45
C GLU A 279 14.07 -15.12 13.11
#